data_72da3b23649271e1b3f835a7ad97c952
#
_entry.id   72da3b23649271e1b3f835a7ad97c952
#
_cell.length_a   1.000
_cell.length_b   1.000
_cell.length_c   1.000
_cell.angle_alpha   90.00
_cell.angle_beta   90.00
_cell.angle_gamma   90.00
#
_symmetry.space_group_name_H-M   'P 1'
#
loop_
_entity.id
_entity.type
_entity.pdbx_description
1 polymer ?
#
loop_
_entity_poly.entity_id
_entity_poly.type
_entity_poly.pdbx_seq_one_letter_code
_entity_poly.pdbx_strand_id
1 'polypeptide(L)'
;TPVLGVVTVGEKSFVMADIPGLIEGASEGIGLGHSFLRHVERCRLIVHVVDVSGIEGRDPEDDFEKINYELKNFSEEISERPQIVVMNKCDLASEEQIAKFRKYIEDKGLPCFECSAATTKGTAQVIEYIAGELDKLPPPIRFEAQPLTARELDEQELKKKEFTITKQDGIYIVDAPFMVPVLSMVNMEDYESLQYFQRVLRFSGIIDKLEEMGVQEDDTVSIYDFEFRYLR
;
A
#
# COMPACT_ATOMS: atom_id res chain seq x y z
N THR A 1 3.68 -8.59 0.94
CA THR A 1 2.50 -8.09 1.68
C THR A 1 2.99 -7.04 2.66
N PRO A 2 2.46 -5.82 2.67
CA PRO A 2 2.86 -4.80 3.63
C PRO A 2 2.52 -5.26 5.06
N VAL A 3 3.39 -4.93 6.00
CA VAL A 3 3.14 -5.16 7.42
C VAL A 3 2.53 -3.89 8.00
N LEU A 4 1.35 -4.02 8.62
CA LEU A 4 0.67 -2.91 9.27
C LEU A 4 0.85 -3.00 10.77
N GLY A 5 1.22 -1.88 11.39
CA GLY A 5 1.32 -1.73 12.84
C GLY A 5 0.45 -0.59 13.33
N VAL A 6 -0.22 -0.79 14.46
CA VAL A 6 -0.94 0.29 15.15
C VAL A 6 -0.01 0.88 16.21
N VAL A 7 0.24 2.17 16.10
CA VAL A 7 1.08 2.92 17.06
C VAL A 7 0.18 3.79 17.91
N THR A 8 0.38 3.75 19.25
CA THR A 8 -0.39 4.57 20.20
C THR A 8 0.53 5.54 20.91
N VAL A 9 0.15 6.82 20.94
CA VAL A 9 0.86 7.90 21.65
C VAL A 9 -0.15 8.67 22.49
N GLY A 10 -0.13 8.46 23.79
CA GLY A 10 -1.14 9.01 24.69
C GLY A 10 -2.54 8.51 24.33
N GLU A 11 -3.47 9.40 24.03
CA GLU A 11 -4.85 9.08 23.62
C GLU A 11 -5.00 8.92 22.08
N LYS A 12 -3.91 9.09 21.33
CA LYS A 12 -3.93 9.05 19.86
C LYS A 12 -3.38 7.73 19.35
N SER A 13 -3.94 7.28 18.24
CA SER A 13 -3.43 6.13 17.51
C SER A 13 -3.39 6.41 16.01
N PHE A 14 -2.40 5.83 15.35
CA PHE A 14 -2.27 5.86 13.89
C PHE A 14 -1.72 4.53 13.38
N VAL A 15 -1.93 4.26 12.11
CA VAL A 15 -1.41 3.06 11.45
C VAL A 15 -0.11 3.41 10.74
N MET A 16 0.93 2.62 10.98
CA MET A 16 2.18 2.65 10.26
C MET A 16 2.25 1.43 9.35
N ALA A 17 2.58 1.65 8.09
CA ALA A 17 2.76 0.60 7.11
C ALA A 17 4.25 0.45 6.80
N ASP A 18 4.80 -0.74 6.99
CA ASP A 18 6.10 -1.10 6.42
C ASP A 18 5.90 -1.46 4.95
N ILE A 19 6.67 -0.78 4.09
CA ILE A 19 6.58 -0.90 2.65
C ILE A 19 7.85 -1.62 2.16
N PRO A 20 7.88 -2.97 2.21
CA PRO A 20 9.03 -3.73 1.75
C PRO A 20 9.19 -3.60 0.24
N GLY A 21 10.43 -3.46 -0.24
CA GLY A 21 10.76 -3.56 -1.66
C GLY A 21 10.73 -2.27 -2.47
N LEU A 22 10.72 -1.08 -1.85
CA LEU A 22 11.13 0.16 -2.51
C LEU A 22 12.65 0.21 -2.75
N ILE A 23 13.35 -0.89 -2.52
CA ILE A 23 14.79 -1.00 -2.70
C ILE A 23 15.05 -1.83 -3.96
N GLU A 24 15.54 -1.16 -5.03
CA GLU A 24 16.04 -1.74 -6.29
C GLU A 24 15.03 -2.47 -7.19
N GLY A 25 14.57 -1.79 -8.24
CA GLY A 25 13.87 -2.40 -9.37
C GLY A 25 12.35 -2.39 -9.33
N ALA A 26 11.71 -1.67 -8.41
CA ALA A 26 10.24 -1.54 -8.38
C ALA A 26 9.68 -0.88 -9.66
N SER A 27 10.46 -0.06 -10.34
CA SER A 27 10.10 0.58 -11.60
C SER A 27 10.21 -0.32 -12.84
N GLU A 28 10.88 -1.47 -12.73
CA GLU A 28 11.07 -2.41 -13.86
C GLU A 28 9.96 -3.47 -14.00
N GLY A 29 8.84 -3.32 -13.27
CA GLY A 29 7.64 -4.11 -13.53
C GLY A 29 7.63 -5.53 -12.94
N ILE A 30 8.57 -5.87 -12.08
CA ILE A 30 8.59 -7.17 -11.41
C ILE A 30 8.02 -7.02 -9.99
N GLY A 31 6.70 -7.07 -9.85
CA GLY A 31 6.12 -7.67 -8.65
C GLY A 31 5.68 -6.81 -7.48
N LEU A 32 5.46 -5.51 -7.60
CA LEU A 32 4.68 -4.78 -6.60
C LEU A 32 3.24 -4.61 -7.12
N GLY A 33 2.37 -5.54 -6.76
CA GLY A 33 0.99 -5.57 -7.23
C GLY A 33 0.19 -4.33 -6.85
N HIS A 34 -0.91 -4.09 -7.57
CA HIS A 34 -1.87 -2.98 -7.34
C HIS A 34 -2.36 -2.87 -5.89
N SER A 35 -2.29 -3.94 -5.10
CA SER A 35 -2.64 -3.91 -3.67
C SER A 35 -1.67 -3.09 -2.82
N PHE A 36 -0.37 -3.10 -3.17
CA PHE A 36 0.66 -2.30 -2.54
C PHE A 36 0.43 -0.80 -2.78
N LEU A 37 0.07 -0.43 -4.01
CA LEU A 37 -0.23 0.93 -4.44
C LEU A 37 -1.31 1.56 -3.57
N ARG A 38 -2.38 0.82 -3.29
CA ARG A 38 -3.51 1.28 -2.47
C ARG A 38 -3.15 1.60 -1.02
N HIS A 39 -2.17 0.89 -0.45
CA HIS A 39 -1.72 1.17 0.92
C HIS A 39 -0.88 2.44 0.98
N VAL A 40 -0.02 2.65 -0.01
CA VAL A 40 0.83 3.85 -0.10
C VAL A 40 -0.01 5.09 -0.41
N GLU A 41 -1.02 4.99 -1.28
CA GLU A 41 -1.94 6.08 -1.59
C GLU A 41 -2.72 6.59 -0.36
N ARG A 42 -2.88 5.78 0.67
CA ARG A 42 -3.52 6.17 1.94
C ARG A 42 -2.56 6.81 2.95
N CYS A 43 -1.26 6.73 2.73
CA CYS A 43 -0.28 7.33 3.61
C CYS A 43 -0.36 8.85 3.52
N ARG A 44 -0.42 9.54 4.65
CA ARG A 44 -0.48 11.00 4.75
C ARG A 44 0.89 11.61 4.95
N LEU A 45 1.82 10.83 5.50
CA LEU A 45 3.18 11.20 5.83
C LEU A 45 4.10 10.04 5.43
N ILE A 46 5.22 10.37 4.82
CA ILE A 46 6.28 9.40 4.49
C ILE A 46 7.35 9.46 5.59
N VAL A 47 7.71 8.31 6.11
CA VAL A 47 8.84 8.14 7.03
C VAL A 47 9.94 7.41 6.29
N HIS A 48 10.94 8.15 5.81
CA HIS A 48 12.06 7.60 5.09
C HIS A 48 13.15 7.17 6.06
N VAL A 49 13.31 5.88 6.24
CA VAL A 49 14.32 5.30 7.15
C VAL A 49 15.58 4.98 6.36
N VAL A 50 16.70 5.57 6.74
CA VAL A 50 17.99 5.44 6.06
C VAL A 50 19.02 4.85 7.01
N ASP A 51 19.77 3.83 6.56
CA ASP A 51 20.92 3.30 7.28
C ASP A 51 22.12 4.24 7.11
N VAL A 52 22.48 4.94 8.20
CA VAL A 52 23.61 5.89 8.18
C VAL A 52 24.95 5.27 8.59
N SER A 53 24.95 3.99 8.95
CA SER A 53 26.18 3.32 9.40
C SER A 53 27.18 3.01 8.27
N GLY A 54 26.67 2.85 7.05
CA GLY A 54 27.50 2.44 5.90
C GLY A 54 28.10 1.03 6.00
N ILE A 55 27.69 0.22 6.98
CA ILE A 55 28.28 -1.13 7.23
C ILE A 55 28.08 -2.03 6.01
N GLU A 56 26.98 -1.89 5.30
CA GLU A 56 26.69 -2.68 4.09
C GLU A 56 27.37 -2.12 2.82
N GLY A 57 28.25 -1.12 2.96
CA GLY A 57 28.98 -0.51 1.85
C GLY A 57 28.11 0.41 0.98
N ARG A 58 26.93 0.81 1.46
CA ARG A 58 26.01 1.72 0.77
C ARG A 58 26.24 3.15 1.25
N ASP A 59 26.05 4.12 0.35
CA ASP A 59 26.09 5.54 0.69
C ASP A 59 24.68 6.01 1.07
N PRO A 60 24.48 6.58 2.27
CA PRO A 60 23.17 7.04 2.72
C PRO A 60 22.54 8.13 1.84
N GLU A 61 23.37 9.00 1.23
CA GLU A 61 22.88 10.05 0.34
C GLU A 61 22.36 9.45 -0.97
N ASP A 62 23.09 8.47 -1.53
CA ASP A 62 22.66 7.74 -2.72
C ASP A 62 21.39 6.94 -2.49
N ASP A 63 21.27 6.27 -1.33
CA ASP A 63 20.10 5.50 -0.98
C ASP A 63 18.86 6.41 -0.81
N PHE A 64 19.04 7.56 -0.18
CA PHE A 64 17.99 8.56 -0.05
C PHE A 64 17.50 9.06 -1.42
N GLU A 65 18.41 9.39 -2.34
CA GLU A 65 18.02 9.87 -3.68
C GLU A 65 17.34 8.79 -4.52
N LYS A 66 17.83 7.55 -4.47
CA LYS A 66 17.23 6.44 -5.21
C LYS A 66 15.79 6.20 -4.80
N ILE A 67 15.52 6.15 -3.49
CA ILE A 67 14.14 5.93 -3.00
C ILE A 67 13.22 7.09 -3.37
N ASN A 68 13.68 8.35 -3.28
CA ASN A 68 12.87 9.48 -3.72
C ASN A 68 12.62 9.47 -5.23
N TYR A 69 13.59 9.04 -6.02
CA TYR A 69 13.43 8.86 -7.45
C TYR A 69 12.39 7.76 -7.76
N GLU A 70 12.43 6.64 -7.05
CA GLU A 70 11.45 5.56 -7.19
C GLU A 70 10.05 5.99 -6.76
N LEU A 71 9.90 6.70 -5.64
CA LEU A 71 8.62 7.27 -5.20
C LEU A 71 8.02 8.18 -6.27
N LYS A 72 8.84 9.03 -6.88
CA LYS A 72 8.40 9.94 -7.94
C LYS A 72 7.97 9.21 -9.22
N ASN A 73 8.73 8.21 -9.63
CA ASN A 73 8.39 7.39 -10.79
C ASN A 73 7.12 6.58 -10.56
N PHE A 74 6.87 6.22 -9.31
CA PHE A 74 5.72 5.45 -8.91
C PHE A 74 4.43 6.28 -8.91
N SER A 75 4.45 7.44 -8.24
CA SER A 75 3.33 8.37 -8.16
C SER A 75 3.84 9.76 -7.81
N GLU A 76 3.56 10.73 -8.67
CA GLU A 76 3.87 12.13 -8.42
C GLU A 76 3.17 12.62 -7.15
N GLU A 77 1.90 12.24 -6.96
CA GLU A 77 1.10 12.59 -5.77
C GLU A 77 1.75 12.09 -4.46
N ILE A 78 2.30 10.88 -4.45
CA ILE A 78 2.98 10.33 -3.28
C ILE A 78 4.29 11.04 -3.02
N SER A 79 5.04 11.36 -4.06
CA SER A 79 6.33 12.06 -3.92
C SER A 79 6.21 13.49 -3.37
N GLU A 80 5.04 14.11 -3.51
CA GLU A 80 4.73 15.45 -2.99
C GLU A 80 4.25 15.44 -1.53
N ARG A 81 4.02 14.27 -0.94
CA ARG A 81 3.57 14.18 0.45
C ARG A 81 4.65 14.64 1.42
N PRO A 82 4.24 15.18 2.58
CA PRO A 82 5.18 15.48 3.66
C PRO A 82 6.06 14.28 3.98
N GLN A 83 7.35 14.52 4.10
CA GLN A 83 8.36 13.50 4.37
C GLN A 83 9.18 13.89 5.59
N ILE A 84 9.50 12.90 6.42
CA ILE A 84 10.53 13.01 7.47
C ILE A 84 11.61 11.96 7.22
N VAL A 85 12.82 12.24 7.63
CA VAL A 85 13.96 11.32 7.49
C VAL A 85 14.38 10.81 8.85
N VAL A 86 14.52 9.49 8.97
CA VAL A 86 14.99 8.82 10.18
C VAL A 86 16.33 8.17 9.87
N MET A 87 17.39 8.71 10.45
CA MET A 87 18.73 8.12 10.42
C MET A 87 18.75 6.90 11.35
N ASN A 88 18.68 5.72 10.79
CA ASN A 88 18.72 4.48 11.57
C ASN A 88 20.14 3.91 11.68
N LYS A 89 20.33 3.02 12.62
CA LYS A 89 21.61 2.40 12.99
C LYS A 89 22.65 3.43 13.46
N CYS A 90 22.21 4.52 14.10
CA CYS A 90 23.10 5.52 14.68
C CYS A 90 24.02 4.98 15.77
N ASP A 91 23.69 3.84 16.37
CA ASP A 91 24.54 3.13 17.32
C ASP A 91 25.79 2.50 16.68
N LEU A 92 25.78 2.34 15.36
CA LEU A 92 26.86 1.75 14.56
C LEU A 92 27.60 2.78 13.70
N ALA A 93 27.06 4.01 13.59
CA ALA A 93 27.63 5.09 12.80
C ALA A 93 28.57 5.98 13.65
N SER A 94 29.56 6.60 13.01
CA SER A 94 30.37 7.64 13.65
C SER A 94 29.61 8.96 13.75
N GLU A 95 29.98 9.79 14.71
CA GLU A 95 29.40 11.14 14.84
C GLU A 95 29.59 11.99 13.56
N GLU A 96 30.69 11.78 12.85
CA GLU A 96 30.96 12.48 11.58
C GLU A 96 30.00 12.05 10.48
N GLN A 97 29.73 10.74 10.36
CA GLN A 97 28.75 10.22 9.39
C GLN A 97 27.35 10.76 9.67
N ILE A 98 26.92 10.73 10.93
CA ILE A 98 25.62 11.26 11.36
C ILE A 98 25.53 12.75 11.06
N ALA A 99 26.55 13.54 11.42
CA ALA A 99 26.56 14.99 11.18
C ALA A 99 26.53 15.34 9.68
N LYS A 100 27.30 14.59 8.87
CA LYS A 100 27.34 14.78 7.41
C LYS A 100 25.96 14.55 6.80
N PHE A 101 25.35 13.42 7.08
CA PHE A 101 24.04 13.07 6.51
C PHE A 101 22.92 13.97 7.05
N ARG A 102 22.95 14.32 8.33
CA ARG A 102 22.02 15.29 8.91
C ARG A 102 22.05 16.61 8.13
N LYS A 103 23.24 17.17 7.94
CA LYS A 103 23.39 18.43 7.19
C LYS A 103 22.84 18.31 5.77
N TYR A 104 23.10 17.20 5.11
CA TYR A 104 22.60 16.94 3.77
C TYR A 104 21.06 16.96 3.71
N ILE A 105 20.38 16.38 4.69
CA ILE A 105 18.90 16.36 4.77
C ILE A 105 18.35 17.73 5.18
N GLU A 106 18.99 18.42 6.14
CA GLU A 106 18.60 19.76 6.56
C GLU A 106 18.72 20.77 5.41
N ASP A 107 19.74 20.68 4.59
CA ASP A 107 19.93 21.51 3.39
C ASP A 107 18.80 21.31 2.35
N LYS A 108 18.10 20.16 2.40
CA LYS A 108 16.88 19.88 1.62
C LYS A 108 15.59 20.38 2.29
N GLY A 109 15.68 20.93 3.51
CA GLY A 109 14.54 21.42 4.27
C GLY A 109 13.66 20.33 4.88
N LEU A 110 14.16 19.11 5.01
CA LEU A 110 13.42 17.99 5.59
C LEU A 110 13.75 17.79 7.06
N PRO A 111 12.74 17.48 7.92
CA PRO A 111 12.98 17.07 9.31
C PRO A 111 13.79 15.77 9.35
N CYS A 112 14.82 15.75 10.22
CA CYS A 112 15.73 14.62 10.34
C CYS A 112 15.92 14.21 11.80
N PHE A 113 15.84 12.90 12.07
CA PHE A 113 15.90 12.33 13.42
C PHE A 113 16.93 11.22 13.53
N GLU A 114 17.69 11.21 14.61
CA GLU A 114 18.56 10.10 14.94
C GLU A 114 17.78 8.96 15.60
N CYS A 115 18.04 7.75 15.17
CA CYS A 115 17.40 6.56 15.67
C CYS A 115 18.32 5.35 15.66
N SER A 116 18.11 4.45 16.57
CA SER A 116 18.56 3.07 16.49
C SER A 116 17.38 2.18 16.84
N ALA A 117 16.80 1.55 15.83
CA ALA A 117 15.67 0.63 16.02
C ALA A 117 16.07 -0.56 16.90
N ALA A 118 17.33 -1.03 16.77
CA ALA A 118 17.84 -2.15 17.54
C ALA A 118 17.93 -1.86 19.05
N THR A 119 18.33 -0.62 19.42
CA THR A 119 18.45 -0.18 20.82
C THR A 119 17.25 0.60 21.31
N THR A 120 16.29 0.87 20.44
CA THR A 120 15.12 1.72 20.67
C THR A 120 15.45 3.20 20.97
N LYS A 121 16.72 3.60 20.87
CA LYS A 121 17.13 4.99 21.10
C LYS A 121 16.56 5.89 19.99
N GLY A 122 15.91 6.98 20.39
CA GLY A 122 15.33 7.96 19.45
C GLY A 122 13.94 7.56 18.88
N THR A 123 13.51 6.32 19.01
CA THR A 123 12.22 5.84 18.46
C THR A 123 11.02 6.59 19.03
N ALA A 124 10.99 6.84 20.32
CA ALA A 124 9.91 7.56 20.98
C ALA A 124 9.77 8.98 20.41
N GLN A 125 10.88 9.70 20.23
CA GLN A 125 10.89 11.05 19.66
C GLN A 125 10.35 11.08 18.23
N VAL A 126 10.73 10.11 17.42
CA VAL A 126 10.22 9.97 16.04
C VAL A 126 8.71 9.75 16.05
N ILE A 127 8.22 8.84 16.89
CA ILE A 127 6.81 8.50 17.00
C ILE A 127 5.98 9.71 17.50
N GLU A 128 6.46 10.44 18.50
CA GLU A 128 5.81 11.65 19.01
C GLU A 128 5.74 12.74 17.92
N TYR A 129 6.83 12.92 17.16
CA TYR A 129 6.86 13.87 16.06
C TYR A 129 5.85 13.48 14.96
N ILE A 130 5.81 12.21 14.56
CA ILE A 130 4.83 11.71 13.59
C ILE A 130 3.40 11.99 14.04
N ALA A 131 3.07 11.69 15.30
CA ALA A 131 1.75 11.96 15.86
C ALA A 131 1.38 13.45 15.79
N GLY A 132 2.34 14.33 16.10
CA GLY A 132 2.16 15.78 16.01
C GLY A 132 2.00 16.30 14.58
N GLU A 133 2.73 15.74 13.61
CA GLU A 133 2.58 16.10 12.19
C GLU A 133 1.26 15.62 11.62
N LEU A 134 0.84 14.40 11.96
CA LEU A 134 -0.44 13.87 11.50
C LEU A 134 -1.64 14.71 11.95
N ASP A 135 -1.55 15.40 13.08
CA ASP A 135 -2.60 16.34 13.54
C ASP A 135 -2.72 17.59 12.65
N LYS A 136 -1.60 18.03 12.08
CA LYS A 136 -1.55 19.23 11.22
C LYS A 136 -2.00 18.92 9.78
N LEU A 137 -1.87 17.67 9.36
CA LEU A 137 -2.26 17.24 8.04
C LEU A 137 -3.78 17.09 7.93
N PRO A 138 -4.37 17.33 6.75
CA PRO A 138 -5.78 17.08 6.53
C PRO A 138 -6.10 15.63 6.94
N PRO A 139 -7.30 15.38 7.48
CA PRO A 139 -7.70 14.03 7.83
C PRO A 139 -7.45 13.11 6.61
N PRO A 140 -7.16 11.82 6.85
CA PRO A 140 -7.05 10.90 5.73
C PRO A 140 -8.29 11.11 4.88
N ILE A 141 -8.11 11.17 3.57
CA ILE A 141 -9.27 11.07 2.68
C ILE A 141 -9.90 9.76 3.13
N ARG A 142 -10.85 9.88 4.05
CA ARG A 142 -11.82 8.82 4.18
C ARG A 142 -12.42 8.82 2.79
N PHE A 143 -12.05 7.86 1.98
CA PHE A 143 -13.09 7.28 1.19
C PHE A 143 -14.07 6.84 2.28
N GLU A 144 -14.99 7.75 2.64
CA GLU A 144 -16.26 7.27 3.09
C GLU A 144 -16.53 6.25 2.00
N ALA A 145 -16.45 4.98 2.37
CA ALA A 145 -17.26 4.01 1.69
C ALA A 145 -18.60 4.71 1.75
N GLN A 146 -18.91 5.48 0.69
CA GLN A 146 -20.26 6.01 0.55
C GLN A 146 -21.02 4.75 0.82
N PRO A 147 -21.80 4.72 1.93
CA PRO A 147 -22.54 3.52 2.20
C PRO A 147 -23.09 3.24 0.85
N LEU A 148 -22.76 2.07 0.28
CA LEU A 148 -23.24 1.69 -1.05
C LEU A 148 -24.78 1.57 -0.93
N THR A 149 -25.33 2.66 -0.37
CA THR A 149 -26.72 3.01 -0.39
C THR A 149 -26.98 3.25 -1.85
N ALA A 150 -27.24 2.09 -2.51
CA ALA A 150 -28.10 2.09 -3.64
C ALA A 150 -27.82 3.21 -4.67
N ARG A 151 -26.60 3.35 -5.23
CA ARG A 151 -26.62 3.26 -6.65
C ARG A 151 -27.15 1.84 -6.87
N GLU A 152 -28.46 1.76 -7.08
CA GLU A 152 -29.08 0.60 -7.67
C GLU A 152 -28.10 0.16 -8.75
N LEU A 153 -27.37 -0.94 -8.48
CA LEU A 153 -26.53 -1.53 -9.47
C LEU A 153 -27.50 -1.71 -10.63
N ASP A 154 -27.34 -0.91 -11.67
CA ASP A 154 -28.18 -1.10 -12.83
C ASP A 154 -27.79 -2.46 -13.39
N GLU A 155 -28.52 -3.48 -12.95
CA GLU A 155 -28.31 -4.87 -13.34
C GLU A 155 -28.28 -4.99 -14.86
N GLN A 156 -29.01 -4.11 -15.55
CA GLN A 156 -29.02 -4.06 -17.00
C GLN A 156 -27.73 -3.47 -17.58
N GLU A 157 -27.11 -2.53 -16.88
CA GLU A 157 -25.79 -2.02 -17.26
C GLU A 157 -24.67 -3.03 -16.99
N LEU A 158 -24.70 -3.74 -15.86
CA LEU A 158 -23.71 -4.77 -15.53
C LEU A 158 -23.75 -5.94 -16.52
N LYS A 159 -24.94 -6.38 -16.93
CA LYS A 159 -25.12 -7.45 -17.93
C LYS A 159 -24.59 -7.09 -19.34
N LYS A 160 -24.36 -5.80 -19.61
CA LYS A 160 -23.79 -5.34 -20.89
C LYS A 160 -22.26 -5.22 -20.86
N LYS A 161 -21.63 -5.42 -19.70
CA LYS A 161 -20.18 -5.32 -19.57
C LYS A 161 -19.50 -6.55 -20.17
N GLU A 162 -18.48 -6.32 -20.98
CA GLU A 162 -17.71 -7.39 -21.59
C GLU A 162 -16.70 -7.96 -20.59
N PHE A 163 -16.58 -9.26 -20.59
CA PHE A 163 -15.56 -10.01 -19.85
C PHE A 163 -15.22 -11.31 -20.57
N THR A 164 -14.06 -11.85 -20.29
CA THR A 164 -13.62 -13.15 -20.80
C THR A 164 -13.19 -14.05 -19.65
N ILE A 165 -13.44 -15.36 -19.80
CA ILE A 165 -12.99 -16.36 -18.82
C ILE A 165 -12.18 -17.41 -19.57
N THR A 166 -10.98 -17.71 -19.08
CA THR A 166 -10.12 -18.78 -19.59
C THR A 166 -9.75 -19.72 -18.46
N LYS A 167 -9.56 -21.00 -18.77
CA LYS A 167 -9.08 -21.99 -17.78
C LYS A 167 -7.64 -22.35 -18.09
N GLN A 168 -6.72 -22.09 -17.14
CA GLN A 168 -5.30 -22.42 -17.24
C GLN A 168 -4.86 -23.13 -15.95
N ASP A 169 -4.21 -24.27 -16.08
CA ASP A 169 -3.68 -25.05 -14.96
C ASP A 169 -4.68 -25.33 -13.81
N GLY A 170 -5.96 -25.47 -14.16
CA GLY A 170 -7.03 -25.71 -13.19
C GLY A 170 -7.64 -24.44 -12.56
N ILE A 171 -7.10 -23.25 -12.87
CA ILE A 171 -7.58 -21.96 -12.37
C ILE A 171 -8.45 -21.30 -13.44
N TYR A 172 -9.58 -20.75 -13.05
CA TYR A 172 -10.43 -19.92 -13.91
C TYR A 172 -9.97 -18.47 -13.83
N ILE A 173 -9.41 -17.97 -14.94
CA ILE A 173 -8.90 -16.59 -15.04
C ILE A 173 -9.98 -15.74 -15.70
N VAL A 174 -10.44 -14.73 -14.98
CA VAL A 174 -11.47 -13.77 -15.42
C VAL A 174 -10.81 -12.46 -15.77
N ASP A 175 -10.94 -12.03 -17.01
CA ASP A 175 -10.57 -10.69 -17.45
C ASP A 175 -11.86 -9.85 -17.61
N ALA A 176 -12.05 -8.91 -16.71
CA ALA A 176 -13.23 -8.07 -16.60
C ALA A 176 -12.85 -6.64 -16.19
N PRO A 177 -12.50 -5.75 -17.14
CA PRO A 177 -11.99 -4.41 -16.82
C PRO A 177 -12.89 -3.58 -15.90
N PHE A 178 -14.19 -3.78 -15.97
CA PHE A 178 -15.16 -3.11 -15.09
C PHE A 178 -15.07 -3.56 -13.62
N MET A 179 -14.44 -4.71 -13.35
CA MET A 179 -14.23 -5.19 -11.98
C MET A 179 -13.05 -4.49 -11.28
N VAL A 180 -12.15 -3.84 -11.99
CA VAL A 180 -10.98 -3.17 -11.40
C VAL A 180 -11.38 -2.15 -10.33
N PRO A 181 -12.34 -1.23 -10.55
CA PRO A 181 -12.80 -0.33 -9.50
C PRO A 181 -13.48 -1.06 -8.33
N VAL A 182 -14.22 -2.13 -8.62
CA VAL A 182 -14.89 -2.95 -7.59
C VAL A 182 -13.85 -3.61 -6.70
N LEU A 183 -12.87 -4.30 -7.28
CA LEU A 183 -11.77 -4.94 -6.56
C LEU A 183 -10.96 -3.94 -5.72
N SER A 184 -10.82 -2.70 -6.21
CA SER A 184 -10.14 -1.66 -5.47
C SER A 184 -10.87 -1.22 -4.19
N MET A 185 -12.18 -1.47 -4.09
CA MET A 185 -13.02 -1.11 -2.95
C MET A 185 -13.28 -2.29 -2.00
N VAL A 186 -13.01 -3.52 -2.42
CA VAL A 186 -13.30 -4.71 -1.61
C VAL A 186 -12.35 -4.80 -0.42
N ASN A 187 -12.94 -4.81 0.78
CA ASN A 187 -12.26 -5.17 2.01
C ASN A 187 -12.67 -6.58 2.42
N MET A 188 -11.70 -7.50 2.49
CA MET A 188 -11.94 -8.91 2.82
C MET A 188 -12.42 -9.12 4.27
N GLU A 189 -12.18 -8.16 5.16
CA GLU A 189 -12.58 -8.21 6.56
C GLU A 189 -13.98 -7.59 6.78
N ASP A 190 -14.53 -6.93 5.76
CA ASP A 190 -15.83 -6.27 5.82
C ASP A 190 -16.91 -7.08 5.10
N TYR A 191 -17.88 -7.55 5.85
CA TYR A 191 -18.99 -8.38 5.36
C TYR A 191 -19.84 -7.68 4.30
N GLU A 192 -20.11 -6.38 4.45
CA GLU A 192 -20.90 -5.61 3.48
C GLU A 192 -20.16 -5.45 2.16
N SER A 193 -18.85 -5.23 2.22
CA SER A 193 -17.95 -5.14 1.08
C SER A 193 -17.92 -6.46 0.28
N LEU A 194 -17.84 -7.60 0.98
CA LEU A 194 -17.87 -8.91 0.35
C LEU A 194 -19.22 -9.21 -0.30
N GLN A 195 -20.34 -8.86 0.36
CA GLN A 195 -21.66 -9.02 -0.22
C GLN A 195 -21.84 -8.17 -1.49
N TYR A 196 -21.29 -6.95 -1.51
CA TYR A 196 -21.31 -6.12 -2.69
C TYR A 196 -20.54 -6.77 -3.85
N PHE A 197 -19.33 -7.25 -3.58
CA PHE A 197 -18.51 -7.95 -4.56
C PHE A 197 -19.24 -9.18 -5.14
N GLN A 198 -19.84 -10.00 -4.28
CA GLN A 198 -20.61 -11.17 -4.71
C GLN A 198 -21.82 -10.78 -5.59
N ARG A 199 -22.51 -9.69 -5.25
CA ARG A 199 -23.61 -9.17 -6.07
C ARG A 199 -23.14 -8.74 -7.46
N VAL A 200 -22.01 -8.01 -7.55
CA VAL A 200 -21.46 -7.58 -8.84
C VAL A 200 -21.10 -8.78 -9.69
N LEU A 201 -20.43 -9.80 -9.12
CA LEU A 201 -20.10 -11.04 -9.82
C LEU A 201 -21.34 -11.75 -10.38
N ARG A 202 -22.42 -11.80 -9.59
CA ARG A 202 -23.66 -12.46 -9.99
C ARG A 202 -24.40 -11.64 -11.08
N PHE A 203 -24.58 -10.34 -10.88
CA PHE A 203 -25.31 -9.51 -11.82
C PHE A 203 -24.58 -9.25 -13.13
N SER A 204 -23.24 -9.30 -13.15
CA SER A 204 -22.47 -9.21 -14.40
C SER A 204 -22.51 -10.49 -15.24
N GLY A 205 -23.05 -11.59 -14.71
CA GLY A 205 -23.09 -12.89 -15.40
C GLY A 205 -21.78 -13.68 -15.33
N ILE A 206 -20.78 -13.21 -14.57
CA ILE A 206 -19.51 -13.93 -14.40
C ILE A 206 -19.75 -15.28 -13.73
N ILE A 207 -20.61 -15.33 -12.70
CA ILE A 207 -20.95 -16.59 -12.03
C ILE A 207 -21.64 -17.55 -12.97
N ASP A 208 -22.65 -17.09 -13.72
CA ASP A 208 -23.36 -17.92 -14.69
C ASP A 208 -22.40 -18.51 -15.74
N LYS A 209 -21.44 -17.70 -16.19
CA LYS A 209 -20.45 -18.14 -17.16
C LYS A 209 -19.46 -19.17 -16.60
N LEU A 210 -19.03 -19.01 -15.35
CA LEU A 210 -18.21 -20.00 -14.63
C LEU A 210 -18.94 -21.33 -14.49
N GLU A 211 -20.24 -21.29 -14.14
CA GLU A 211 -21.09 -22.49 -14.04
C GLU A 211 -21.26 -23.17 -15.41
N GLU A 212 -21.48 -22.42 -16.49
CA GLU A 212 -21.51 -22.95 -17.85
C GLU A 212 -20.18 -23.63 -18.25
N MET A 213 -19.06 -23.13 -17.75
CA MET A 213 -17.74 -23.71 -18.00
C MET A 213 -17.41 -24.91 -17.09
N GLY A 214 -18.35 -25.25 -16.17
CA GLY A 214 -18.24 -26.43 -15.30
C GLY A 214 -17.37 -26.24 -14.09
N VAL A 215 -17.33 -25.01 -13.52
CA VAL A 215 -16.65 -24.74 -12.22
C VAL A 215 -17.22 -25.67 -11.13
N GLN A 216 -16.34 -26.24 -10.32
CA GLN A 216 -16.71 -27.08 -9.19
C GLN A 216 -16.46 -26.35 -7.87
N GLU A 217 -17.07 -26.84 -6.81
CA GLU A 217 -16.83 -26.36 -5.46
C GLU A 217 -15.35 -26.50 -5.11
N ASP A 218 -14.78 -25.48 -4.47
CA ASP A 218 -13.35 -25.33 -4.18
C ASP A 218 -12.42 -25.03 -5.38
N ASP A 219 -12.94 -24.94 -6.62
CA ASP A 219 -12.13 -24.47 -7.73
C ASP A 219 -11.66 -23.02 -7.49
N THR A 220 -10.43 -22.73 -7.91
CA THR A 220 -9.86 -21.40 -7.80
C THR A 220 -10.27 -20.52 -8.98
N VAL A 221 -10.80 -19.34 -8.66
CA VAL A 221 -11.10 -18.28 -9.61
C VAL A 221 -10.19 -17.09 -9.35
N SER A 222 -9.52 -16.61 -10.38
CA SER A 222 -8.64 -15.44 -10.34
C SER A 222 -9.23 -14.32 -11.20
N ILE A 223 -9.36 -13.14 -10.60
CA ILE A 223 -9.73 -11.90 -11.30
C ILE A 223 -8.60 -10.92 -11.09
N TYR A 224 -7.73 -10.74 -12.07
CA TYR A 224 -6.45 -10.03 -11.94
C TYR A 224 -5.63 -10.61 -10.77
N ASP A 225 -5.29 -9.78 -9.78
CA ASP A 225 -4.51 -10.19 -8.60
C ASP A 225 -5.38 -10.72 -7.44
N PHE A 226 -6.68 -10.92 -7.68
CA PHE A 226 -7.63 -11.34 -6.67
C PHE A 226 -8.04 -12.80 -6.90
N GLU A 227 -7.65 -13.68 -5.97
CA GLU A 227 -7.99 -15.10 -6.02
C GLU A 227 -8.99 -15.46 -4.92
N PHE A 228 -9.98 -16.23 -5.29
CA PHE A 228 -10.96 -16.78 -4.35
C PHE A 228 -11.38 -18.19 -4.76
N ARG A 229 -11.94 -18.94 -3.81
CA ARG A 229 -12.50 -20.25 -4.09
C ARG A 229 -13.98 -20.12 -4.41
N TYR A 230 -14.41 -20.84 -5.44
CA TYR A 230 -15.81 -20.92 -5.78
C TYR A 230 -16.53 -21.78 -4.73
N LEU A 231 -17.53 -21.20 -4.05
CA LEU A 231 -18.43 -21.87 -3.12
C LEU A 231 -19.86 -21.67 -3.64
N ARG A 232 -20.63 -22.76 -3.68
CA ARG A 232 -21.97 -22.79 -4.25
C ARG A 232 -23.02 -22.26 -3.28
#